data_847b3dc2d0d71b40a27cfec2b0a21a65
#
_entry.id   847b3dc2d0d71b40a27cfec2b0a21a65
#
_cell.length_a   1.000
_cell.length_b   1.000
_cell.length_c   1.000
_cell.angle_alpha   90.00
_cell.angle_beta   90.00
_cell.angle_gamma   90.00
#
_symmetry.space_group_name_H-M   'P 1'
#
loop_
_entity.id
_entity.type
_entity.pdbx_description
1 polymer ?
#
loop_
_entity_poly.entity_id
_entity_poly.type
_entity_poly.pdbx_seq_one_letter_code
_entity_poly.pdbx_strand_id
1 'polypeptide(L)'
;MGLAKRIIPCLDVTNGRVVKGVNFVGLRDAGDPIEISRRYDDQGADELTFLDITASSDNRDLILHIIEEVAAQVFIPLTVGGGVRKVEDVRRLLNAGADKVSINTSAVQNPELVAATADRYGSQCIVVAIDAKRTENGWEVFTHGGRRATGLDAVEWAKKMQSLGAGEILLTSMDKDGTRSGFDLALTHAVSDAVEVPVIASGGVGNLDHLVQGVTEGHADAVLAASIFHYGEYTVRQAKEYMAQHGVEVRL
;
A
#
# COMPACT_ATOMS: atom_id res chain seq x y z
N MET A 1 -18.20 -18.15 -5.89
CA MET A 1 -17.96 -17.09 -4.89
C MET A 1 -16.48 -16.77 -4.93
N GLY A 2 -16.13 -15.55 -5.34
CA GLY A 2 -14.76 -15.05 -5.28
C GLY A 2 -14.39 -14.60 -3.87
N LEU A 3 -13.12 -14.31 -3.64
CA LEU A 3 -12.69 -13.63 -2.41
C LEU A 3 -13.19 -12.18 -2.45
N ALA A 4 -13.72 -11.68 -1.33
CA ALA A 4 -14.14 -10.29 -1.21
C ALA A 4 -12.95 -9.35 -1.47
N LYS A 5 -13.18 -8.33 -2.30
CA LYS A 5 -12.18 -7.29 -2.58
C LYS A 5 -12.07 -6.35 -1.39
N ARG A 6 -10.85 -5.85 -1.14
CA ARG A 6 -10.53 -5.02 0.03
C ARG A 6 -10.37 -3.56 -0.35
N ILE A 7 -10.86 -2.66 0.52
CA ILE A 7 -10.58 -1.22 0.46
C ILE A 7 -9.63 -0.88 1.59
N ILE A 8 -8.48 -0.30 1.24
CA ILE A 8 -7.37 -0.02 2.14
C ILE A 8 -7.08 1.50 2.13
N PRO A 9 -7.49 2.26 3.14
CA PRO A 9 -7.02 3.62 3.32
C PRO A 9 -5.51 3.66 3.58
N CYS A 10 -4.81 4.61 2.93
CA CYS A 10 -3.38 4.82 3.10
C CYS A 10 -3.12 6.13 3.84
N LEU A 11 -2.29 6.07 4.87
CA LEU A 11 -1.87 7.21 5.67
C LEU A 11 -0.37 7.44 5.47
N ASP A 12 -0.01 8.51 4.75
CA ASP A 12 1.37 8.99 4.69
C ASP A 12 1.68 9.70 6.02
N VAL A 13 2.70 9.25 6.73
CA VAL A 13 3.06 9.78 8.05
C VAL A 13 4.42 10.45 7.99
N THR A 14 4.52 11.64 8.57
CA THR A 14 5.77 12.35 8.80
C THR A 14 5.74 13.09 10.12
N ASN A 15 6.83 13.03 10.90
CA ASN A 15 6.94 13.68 12.19
C ASN A 15 5.72 13.44 13.13
N GLY A 16 5.18 12.23 13.11
CA GLY A 16 4.05 11.85 13.94
C GLY A 16 2.67 12.36 13.47
N ARG A 17 2.57 12.94 12.28
CA ARG A 17 1.32 13.46 11.72
C ARG A 17 1.00 12.78 10.39
N VAL A 18 -0.28 12.57 10.15
CA VAL A 18 -0.74 12.19 8.81
C VAL A 18 -0.67 13.41 7.90
N VAL A 19 -0.08 13.20 6.74
CA VAL A 19 0.06 14.26 5.74
C VAL A 19 -0.46 13.81 4.39
N LYS A 20 -0.76 14.75 3.52
CA LYS A 20 -1.08 14.50 2.12
C LYS A 20 -0.45 15.55 1.23
N GLY A 21 0.14 15.09 0.14
CA GLY A 21 0.70 15.92 -0.92
C GLY A 21 0.54 15.23 -2.28
N VAL A 22 0.94 15.90 -3.34
CA VAL A 22 1.06 15.33 -4.68
C VAL A 22 2.52 14.95 -4.88
N ASN A 23 2.81 13.69 -5.21
CA ASN A 23 4.18 13.17 -5.37
C ASN A 23 5.10 13.52 -4.17
N PHE A 24 4.57 13.45 -2.94
CA PHE A 24 5.27 13.80 -1.70
C PHE A 24 5.77 15.26 -1.63
N VAL A 25 5.19 16.15 -2.43
CA VAL A 25 5.50 17.60 -2.46
C VAL A 25 4.30 18.40 -1.98
N GLY A 26 4.55 19.53 -1.30
CA GLY A 26 3.49 20.40 -0.80
C GLY A 26 2.62 19.73 0.27
N LEU A 27 3.24 18.98 1.17
CA LEU A 27 2.56 18.23 2.23
C LEU A 27 1.69 19.14 3.09
N ARG A 28 0.43 18.73 3.26
CA ARG A 28 -0.54 19.35 4.18
C ARG A 28 -0.85 18.38 5.29
N ASP A 29 -0.93 18.89 6.52
CA ASP A 29 -1.37 18.12 7.68
C ASP A 29 -2.82 17.66 7.47
N ALA A 30 -3.06 16.37 7.62
CA ALA A 30 -4.38 15.75 7.50
C ALA A 30 -4.93 15.30 8.86
N GLY A 31 -4.14 15.37 9.94
CA GLY A 31 -4.59 15.11 11.29
C GLY A 31 -3.76 14.10 12.09
N ASP A 32 -4.32 13.72 13.23
CA ASP A 32 -3.74 12.71 14.12
C ASP A 32 -3.92 11.30 13.54
N PRO A 33 -2.85 10.48 13.47
CA PRO A 33 -2.92 9.14 12.90
C PRO A 33 -3.85 8.20 13.67
N ILE A 34 -3.97 8.33 14.98
CA ILE A 34 -4.81 7.46 15.82
C ILE A 34 -6.29 7.77 15.58
N GLU A 35 -6.65 9.07 15.61
CA GLU A 35 -8.03 9.50 15.35
C GLU A 35 -8.49 9.11 13.94
N ILE A 36 -7.62 9.30 12.95
CA ILE A 36 -7.92 8.94 11.55
C ILE A 36 -8.08 7.43 11.39
N SER A 37 -7.22 6.62 12.02
CA SER A 37 -7.29 5.16 11.96
C SER A 37 -8.58 4.62 12.56
N ARG A 38 -8.98 5.13 13.74
CA ARG A 38 -10.27 4.78 14.37
C ARG A 38 -11.45 5.11 13.47
N ARG A 39 -11.43 6.30 12.87
CA ARG A 39 -12.50 6.71 11.93
C ARG A 39 -12.60 5.76 10.73
N TYR A 40 -11.49 5.27 10.20
CA TYR A 40 -11.53 4.31 9.08
C TYR A 40 -11.98 2.91 9.52
N ASP A 41 -11.59 2.46 10.71
CA ASP A 41 -12.09 1.22 11.31
C ASP A 41 -13.61 1.29 11.50
N ASP A 42 -14.11 2.37 12.12
CA ASP A 42 -15.54 2.64 12.31
C ASP A 42 -16.33 2.70 10.99
N GLN A 43 -15.69 3.13 9.90
CA GLN A 43 -16.27 3.16 8.56
C GLN A 43 -16.22 1.79 7.84
N GLY A 44 -15.61 0.79 8.45
CA GLY A 44 -15.51 -0.57 7.93
C GLY A 44 -14.42 -0.76 6.90
N ALA A 45 -13.28 -0.05 7.00
CA ALA A 45 -12.10 -0.36 6.19
C ALA A 45 -11.68 -1.81 6.40
N ASP A 46 -11.15 -2.46 5.36
CA ASP A 46 -10.70 -3.85 5.46
C ASP A 46 -9.32 -3.98 6.07
N GLU A 47 -8.48 -2.99 5.84
CA GLU A 47 -7.10 -2.88 6.33
C GLU A 47 -6.71 -1.39 6.37
N LEU A 48 -5.59 -1.09 7.04
CA LEU A 48 -4.93 0.21 6.99
C LEU A 48 -3.48 0.07 6.51
N THR A 49 -2.99 1.06 5.79
CA THR A 49 -1.57 1.15 5.43
C THR A 49 -0.98 2.46 5.95
N PHE A 50 0.11 2.35 6.71
CA PHE A 50 0.94 3.48 7.11
C PHE A 50 2.22 3.49 6.29
N LEU A 51 2.54 4.62 5.68
CA LEU A 51 3.81 4.84 4.99
C LEU A 51 4.58 5.95 5.69
N ASP A 52 5.67 5.60 6.37
CA ASP A 52 6.62 6.58 6.88
C ASP A 52 7.44 7.14 5.72
N ILE A 53 7.09 8.36 5.31
CA ILE A 53 7.73 9.03 4.15
C ILE A 53 9.00 9.80 4.52
N THR A 54 9.32 9.90 5.81
CA THR A 54 10.52 10.61 6.31
C THR A 54 11.58 9.70 6.90
N ALA A 55 11.41 8.39 6.81
CA ALA A 55 12.21 7.35 7.48
C ALA A 55 13.73 7.65 7.62
N SER A 56 14.06 8.65 8.42
CA SER A 56 15.39 8.88 8.95
C SER A 56 15.60 8.04 10.22
N SER A 57 16.85 7.77 10.59
CA SER A 57 17.17 7.01 11.81
C SER A 57 16.55 7.61 13.08
N ASP A 58 16.41 8.91 13.12
CA ASP A 58 16.02 9.67 14.32
C ASP A 58 14.50 9.65 14.59
N ASN A 59 13.68 9.31 13.59
CA ASN A 59 12.21 9.31 13.71
C ASN A 59 11.63 7.89 13.86
N ARG A 60 12.45 6.84 13.89
CA ARG A 60 11.96 5.45 13.97
C ARG A 60 11.22 5.13 15.26
N ASP A 61 11.65 5.64 16.37
CA ASP A 61 11.01 5.36 17.65
C ASP A 61 9.64 6.05 17.73
N LEU A 62 9.47 7.18 17.05
CA LEU A 62 8.18 7.86 16.96
C LEU A 62 7.14 7.05 16.18
N ILE A 63 7.52 6.47 15.03
CA ILE A 63 6.57 5.64 14.26
C ILE A 63 6.20 4.36 15.02
N LEU A 64 7.13 3.73 15.73
CA LEU A 64 6.84 2.56 16.55
C LEU A 64 5.81 2.86 17.63
N HIS A 65 5.95 3.99 18.33
CA HIS A 65 4.99 4.41 19.33
C HIS A 65 3.59 4.66 18.74
N ILE A 66 3.51 5.31 17.58
CA ILE A 66 2.23 5.50 16.88
C ILE A 66 1.60 4.16 16.52
N ILE A 67 2.40 3.20 16.02
CA ILE A 67 1.90 1.87 15.69
C ILE A 67 1.34 1.16 16.93
N GLU A 68 2.04 1.22 18.05
CA GLU A 68 1.58 0.65 19.32
C GLU A 68 0.24 1.26 19.77
N GLU A 69 0.10 2.58 19.69
CA GLU A 69 -1.14 3.27 20.06
C GLU A 69 -2.31 2.95 19.10
N VAL A 70 -2.03 2.87 17.79
CA VAL A 70 -3.04 2.50 16.79
C VAL A 70 -3.46 1.05 16.98
N ALA A 71 -2.50 0.12 17.13
CA ALA A 71 -2.78 -1.31 17.32
C ALA A 71 -3.58 -1.60 18.60
N ALA A 72 -3.47 -0.74 19.61
CA ALA A 72 -4.26 -0.85 20.83
C ALA A 72 -5.74 -0.44 20.65
N GLN A 73 -6.10 0.25 19.58
CA GLN A 73 -7.42 0.88 19.39
C GLN A 73 -8.11 0.50 18.07
N VAL A 74 -7.41 -0.11 17.13
CA VAL A 74 -7.89 -0.48 15.80
C VAL A 74 -7.74 -1.98 15.61
N PHE A 75 -8.78 -2.64 15.12
CA PHE A 75 -8.87 -4.11 15.07
C PHE A 75 -8.85 -4.68 13.66
N ILE A 76 -8.60 -3.86 12.65
CA ILE A 76 -8.34 -4.29 11.27
C ILE A 76 -6.83 -4.40 11.02
N PRO A 77 -6.39 -5.26 10.07
CA PRO A 77 -4.96 -5.45 9.80
C PRO A 77 -4.25 -4.15 9.46
N LEU A 78 -3.06 -3.99 10.00
CA LEU A 78 -2.20 -2.82 9.82
C LEU A 78 -0.94 -3.21 9.04
N THR A 79 -0.77 -2.62 7.86
CA THR A 79 0.47 -2.68 7.07
C THR A 79 1.31 -1.44 7.34
N VAL A 80 2.59 -1.62 7.66
CA VAL A 80 3.52 -0.50 7.89
C VAL A 80 4.68 -0.58 6.91
N GLY A 81 4.96 0.52 6.23
CA GLY A 81 6.08 0.68 5.30
C GLY A 81 6.88 1.94 5.55
N GLY A 82 8.03 2.02 4.90
CA GLY A 82 8.98 3.11 5.03
C GLY A 82 10.20 2.74 5.90
N GLY A 83 11.39 3.03 5.40
CA GLY A 83 12.64 2.88 6.15
C GLY A 83 13.08 1.46 6.54
N VAL A 84 12.41 0.42 6.09
CA VAL A 84 12.78 -0.98 6.34
C VAL A 84 14.04 -1.32 5.55
N ARG A 85 15.09 -1.76 6.23
CA ARG A 85 16.42 -2.03 5.62
C ARG A 85 16.98 -3.41 5.96
N LYS A 86 16.53 -4.02 7.05
CA LYS A 86 17.03 -5.29 7.57
C LYS A 86 15.93 -6.06 8.29
N VAL A 87 16.17 -7.35 8.51
CA VAL A 87 15.25 -8.27 9.21
C VAL A 87 14.82 -7.75 10.59
N GLU A 88 15.73 -7.08 11.29
CA GLU A 88 15.49 -6.50 12.60
C GLU A 88 14.45 -5.37 12.58
N ASP A 89 14.41 -4.59 11.50
CA ASP A 89 13.40 -3.54 11.32
C ASP A 89 12.01 -4.15 11.19
N VAL A 90 11.88 -5.25 10.43
CA VAL A 90 10.62 -6.02 10.31
C VAL A 90 10.17 -6.51 11.68
N ARG A 91 11.07 -7.10 12.46
CA ARG A 91 10.75 -7.57 13.83
C ARG A 91 10.23 -6.45 14.72
N ARG A 92 10.86 -5.28 14.68
CA ARG A 92 10.44 -4.13 15.51
C ARG A 92 9.03 -3.65 15.17
N LEU A 93 8.70 -3.59 13.86
CA LEU A 93 7.38 -3.19 13.40
C LEU A 93 6.30 -4.21 13.77
N LEU A 94 6.57 -5.51 13.59
CA LEU A 94 5.65 -6.57 13.99
C LEU A 94 5.43 -6.59 15.52
N ASN A 95 6.48 -6.40 16.30
CA ASN A 95 6.38 -6.33 17.76
C ASN A 95 5.62 -5.09 18.25
N ALA A 96 5.66 -3.99 17.52
CA ALA A 96 4.89 -2.79 17.81
C ALA A 96 3.39 -2.94 17.47
N GLY A 97 2.99 -4.01 16.78
CA GLY A 97 1.60 -4.33 16.46
C GLY A 97 1.22 -4.25 14.99
N ALA A 98 2.18 -4.05 14.08
CA ALA A 98 1.92 -4.22 12.66
C ALA A 98 1.62 -5.69 12.32
N ASP A 99 0.62 -5.94 11.48
CA ASP A 99 0.32 -7.27 10.96
C ASP A 99 1.16 -7.61 9.73
N LYS A 100 1.48 -6.58 8.95
CA LYS A 100 2.27 -6.69 7.73
C LYS A 100 3.32 -5.58 7.67
N VAL A 101 4.44 -5.87 7.02
CA VAL A 101 5.52 -4.91 6.78
C VAL A 101 5.77 -4.78 5.29
N SER A 102 5.77 -3.54 4.81
CA SER A 102 6.00 -3.23 3.39
C SER A 102 7.45 -2.86 3.13
N ILE A 103 8.08 -3.56 2.18
CA ILE A 103 9.48 -3.40 1.78
C ILE A 103 9.51 -2.92 0.32
N ASN A 104 10.20 -1.82 0.03
CA ASN A 104 10.34 -1.24 -1.31
C ASN A 104 11.83 -1.18 -1.73
N THR A 105 12.48 -0.05 -1.58
CA THR A 105 13.87 0.20 -2.02
C THR A 105 14.86 -0.88 -1.55
N SER A 106 14.71 -1.35 -0.33
CA SER A 106 15.60 -2.37 0.25
C SER A 106 15.44 -3.73 -0.43
N ALA A 107 14.25 -4.06 -0.93
CA ALA A 107 14.06 -5.28 -1.72
C ALA A 107 14.82 -5.21 -3.04
N VAL A 108 14.86 -4.06 -3.69
CA VAL A 108 15.66 -3.86 -4.93
C VAL A 108 17.15 -3.93 -4.64
N GLN A 109 17.61 -3.34 -3.54
CA GLN A 109 19.03 -3.32 -3.15
C GLN A 109 19.52 -4.69 -2.66
N ASN A 110 18.67 -5.44 -1.98
CA ASN A 110 18.97 -6.76 -1.43
C ASN A 110 17.70 -7.64 -1.46
N PRO A 111 17.41 -8.33 -2.58
CA PRO A 111 16.24 -9.20 -2.70
C PRO A 111 16.16 -10.31 -1.66
N GLU A 112 17.31 -10.79 -1.17
CA GLU A 112 17.39 -11.83 -0.11
C GLU A 112 16.78 -11.36 1.21
N LEU A 113 16.62 -10.05 1.42
CA LEU A 113 15.89 -9.52 2.58
C LEU A 113 14.44 -10.03 2.59
N VAL A 114 13.79 -10.10 1.41
CA VAL A 114 12.42 -10.60 1.28
C VAL A 114 12.37 -12.08 1.68
N ALA A 115 13.28 -12.91 1.14
CA ALA A 115 13.35 -14.33 1.48
C ALA A 115 13.62 -14.55 2.98
N ALA A 116 14.60 -13.86 3.54
CA ALA A 116 14.97 -13.99 4.95
C ALA A 116 13.85 -13.57 5.91
N THR A 117 13.07 -12.53 5.54
CA THR A 117 11.94 -12.07 6.35
C THR A 117 10.72 -12.98 6.21
N ALA A 118 10.43 -13.47 5.00
CA ALA A 118 9.35 -14.42 4.74
C ALA A 118 9.60 -15.77 5.43
N ASP A 119 10.83 -16.27 5.38
CA ASP A 119 11.22 -17.51 6.07
C ASP A 119 11.06 -17.40 7.59
N ARG A 120 11.40 -16.26 8.15
CA ARG A 120 11.39 -16.03 9.60
C ARG A 120 10.01 -15.71 10.18
N TYR A 121 9.19 -14.94 9.47
CA TYR A 121 7.92 -14.40 9.99
C TYR A 121 6.69 -14.91 9.23
N GLY A 122 6.89 -15.59 8.11
CA GLY A 122 5.83 -16.02 7.20
C GLY A 122 5.56 -15.02 6.08
N SER A 123 5.29 -15.53 4.89
CA SER A 123 4.98 -14.72 3.70
C SER A 123 3.83 -13.75 3.94
N GLN A 124 2.82 -14.15 4.72
CA GLN A 124 1.63 -13.33 5.01
C GLN A 124 1.96 -12.00 5.70
N CYS A 125 3.14 -11.87 6.33
CA CYS A 125 3.59 -10.63 6.97
C CYS A 125 4.36 -9.71 6.02
N ILE A 126 4.70 -10.16 4.80
CA ILE A 126 5.60 -9.45 3.90
C ILE A 126 4.84 -8.94 2.68
N VAL A 127 4.78 -7.62 2.57
CA VAL A 127 4.28 -6.90 1.40
C VAL A 127 5.47 -6.31 0.66
N VAL A 128 5.58 -6.55 -0.65
CA VAL A 128 6.58 -5.84 -1.47
C VAL A 128 5.90 -4.71 -2.20
N ALA A 129 6.33 -3.49 -1.92
CA ALA A 129 5.87 -2.29 -2.64
C ALA A 129 6.71 -2.09 -3.90
N ILE A 130 6.02 -1.85 -5.01
CA ILE A 130 6.60 -1.61 -6.34
C ILE A 130 6.09 -0.28 -6.86
N ASP A 131 6.98 0.70 -6.99
CA ASP A 131 6.69 1.95 -7.70
C ASP A 131 7.08 1.75 -9.15
N ALA A 132 6.10 1.78 -10.06
CA ALA A 132 6.30 1.50 -11.47
C ALA A 132 5.97 2.70 -12.34
N LYS A 133 6.78 2.94 -13.35
CA LYS A 133 6.59 4.00 -14.34
C LYS A 133 6.59 3.42 -15.75
N ARG A 134 5.70 3.91 -16.60
CA ARG A 134 5.59 3.46 -18.00
C ARG A 134 6.85 3.80 -18.79
N THR A 135 7.23 2.85 -19.65
CA THR A 135 8.31 2.99 -20.63
C THR A 135 7.76 2.64 -22.02
N GLU A 136 8.59 2.69 -23.06
CA GLU A 136 8.18 2.30 -24.42
C GLU A 136 7.76 0.83 -24.51
N ASN A 137 8.35 -0.06 -23.70
CA ASN A 137 8.18 -1.51 -23.78
C ASN A 137 7.53 -2.14 -22.55
N GLY A 138 6.87 -1.36 -21.68
CA GLY A 138 6.26 -1.89 -20.45
C GLY A 138 6.36 -0.91 -19.30
N TRP A 139 6.77 -1.39 -18.13
CA TRP A 139 6.91 -0.57 -16.92
C TRP A 139 8.22 -0.88 -16.21
N GLU A 140 8.88 0.15 -15.75
CA GLU A 140 10.14 0.07 -15.01
C GLU A 140 9.93 0.34 -13.53
N VAL A 141 10.60 -0.44 -12.69
CA VAL A 141 10.62 -0.25 -11.23
C VAL A 141 11.49 0.95 -10.86
N PHE A 142 10.98 1.78 -9.95
CA PHE A 142 11.67 2.91 -9.36
C PHE A 142 11.88 2.72 -7.86
N THR A 143 12.90 3.38 -7.32
CA THR A 143 13.23 3.36 -5.90
C THR A 143 13.35 4.77 -5.33
N HIS A 144 13.56 4.88 -4.00
CA HIS A 144 13.73 6.14 -3.29
C HIS A 144 12.56 7.12 -3.50
N GLY A 145 11.30 6.60 -3.41
CA GLY A 145 10.10 7.41 -3.62
C GLY A 145 10.01 7.91 -5.06
N GLY A 146 10.28 7.06 -6.03
CA GLY A 146 10.17 7.36 -7.45
C GLY A 146 11.33 8.17 -8.06
N ARG A 147 12.42 8.37 -7.31
CA ARG A 147 13.52 9.25 -7.75
C ARG A 147 14.63 8.56 -8.53
N ARG A 148 14.72 7.23 -8.49
CA ARG A 148 15.79 6.46 -9.13
C ARG A 148 15.22 5.31 -9.94
N ALA A 149 15.45 5.33 -11.24
CA ALA A 149 15.20 4.24 -12.15
C ALA A 149 16.13 3.07 -11.84
N THR A 150 15.66 1.84 -12.04
CA THR A 150 16.42 0.61 -11.70
C THR A 150 16.79 -0.23 -12.90
N GLY A 151 16.16 -0.03 -14.05
CA GLY A 151 16.27 -0.89 -15.22
C GLY A 151 15.52 -2.22 -15.09
N LEU A 152 14.78 -2.44 -13.99
CA LEU A 152 14.02 -3.68 -13.77
C LEU A 152 12.62 -3.55 -14.35
N ASP A 153 12.18 -4.56 -15.12
CA ASP A 153 10.79 -4.68 -15.55
C ASP A 153 9.89 -4.97 -14.34
N ALA A 154 8.77 -4.25 -14.23
CA ALA A 154 7.89 -4.32 -13.06
C ALA A 154 7.17 -5.68 -12.95
N VAL A 155 6.79 -6.30 -14.07
CA VAL A 155 6.11 -7.60 -14.08
C VAL A 155 7.07 -8.70 -13.66
N GLU A 156 8.26 -8.73 -14.26
CA GLU A 156 9.30 -9.72 -13.91
C GLU A 156 9.79 -9.52 -12.46
N TRP A 157 9.84 -8.28 -11.99
CA TRP A 157 10.18 -7.98 -10.61
C TRP A 157 9.12 -8.50 -9.64
N ALA A 158 7.82 -8.34 -9.93
CA ALA A 158 6.74 -8.88 -9.11
C ALA A 158 6.81 -10.41 -9.01
N LYS A 159 7.04 -11.11 -10.12
CA LYS A 159 7.25 -12.57 -10.14
C LYS A 159 8.43 -12.99 -9.26
N LYS A 160 9.55 -12.26 -9.36
CA LYS A 160 10.73 -12.52 -8.55
C LYS A 160 10.44 -12.32 -7.05
N MET A 161 9.71 -11.26 -6.68
CA MET A 161 9.36 -11.02 -5.28
C MET A 161 8.44 -12.10 -4.74
N GLN A 162 7.45 -12.55 -5.51
CA GLN A 162 6.64 -13.71 -5.14
C GLN A 162 7.51 -14.96 -4.92
N SER A 163 8.44 -15.25 -5.81
CA SER A 163 9.32 -16.42 -5.69
C SER A 163 10.24 -16.38 -4.46
N LEU A 164 10.54 -15.19 -3.96
CA LEU A 164 11.30 -14.95 -2.74
C LEU A 164 10.42 -14.90 -1.47
N GLY A 165 9.12 -15.14 -1.60
CA GLY A 165 8.22 -15.28 -0.45
C GLY A 165 7.45 -14.01 -0.10
N ALA A 166 7.37 -13.01 -0.98
CA ALA A 166 6.39 -11.93 -0.78
C ALA A 166 4.97 -12.52 -0.73
N GLY A 167 4.22 -12.18 0.29
CA GLY A 167 2.83 -12.63 0.45
C GLY A 167 1.82 -11.72 -0.24
N GLU A 168 2.23 -10.51 -0.63
CA GLU A 168 1.37 -9.52 -1.26
C GLU A 168 2.20 -8.48 -2.01
N ILE A 169 1.68 -7.93 -3.10
CA ILE A 169 2.30 -6.86 -3.88
C ILE A 169 1.47 -5.57 -3.73
N LEU A 170 2.09 -4.49 -3.28
CA LEU A 170 1.53 -3.15 -3.31
C LEU A 170 2.08 -2.41 -4.53
N LEU A 171 1.25 -2.27 -5.56
CA LEU A 171 1.64 -1.75 -6.87
C LEU A 171 1.18 -0.31 -7.06
N THR A 172 2.11 0.63 -7.11
CA THR A 172 1.84 2.04 -7.34
C THR A 172 2.26 2.47 -8.75
N SER A 173 1.32 2.98 -9.53
CA SER A 173 1.65 3.66 -10.78
C SER A 173 2.10 5.09 -10.50
N MET A 174 3.36 5.40 -10.81
CA MET A 174 3.90 6.75 -10.69
C MET A 174 3.29 7.72 -11.70
N ASP A 175 2.83 7.21 -12.85
CA ASP A 175 2.18 8.03 -13.88
C ASP A 175 0.76 8.46 -13.47
N LYS A 176 0.15 7.73 -12.54
CA LYS A 176 -1.21 7.97 -12.06
C LYS A 176 -1.26 8.59 -10.66
N ASP A 177 -0.23 8.40 -9.84
CA ASP A 177 -0.24 8.89 -8.46
C ASP A 177 -0.43 10.41 -8.39
N GLY A 178 -1.40 10.84 -7.58
CA GLY A 178 -1.78 12.23 -7.42
C GLY A 178 -2.64 12.84 -8.57
N THR A 179 -2.83 12.15 -9.69
CA THR A 179 -3.56 12.69 -10.86
C THR A 179 -5.08 12.66 -10.72
N ARG A 180 -5.61 11.78 -9.88
CA ARG A 180 -7.06 11.53 -9.73
C ARG A 180 -7.76 11.03 -11.00
N SER A 181 -7.01 10.50 -11.97
CA SER A 181 -7.51 10.06 -13.28
C SER A 181 -7.77 8.54 -13.39
N GLY A 182 -7.79 7.84 -12.26
CA GLY A 182 -7.94 6.39 -12.16
C GLY A 182 -6.60 5.66 -12.07
N PHE A 183 -6.67 4.37 -11.74
CA PHE A 183 -5.50 3.49 -11.72
C PHE A 183 -4.87 3.32 -13.12
N ASP A 184 -3.62 2.93 -13.19
CA ASP A 184 -3.04 2.35 -14.42
C ASP A 184 -3.55 0.91 -14.56
N LEU A 185 -4.72 0.77 -15.20
CA LEU A 185 -5.40 -0.53 -15.34
C LEU A 185 -4.54 -1.53 -16.11
N ALA A 186 -3.81 -1.08 -17.13
CA ALA A 186 -2.95 -1.95 -17.91
C ALA A 186 -1.77 -2.49 -17.09
N LEU A 187 -1.13 -1.66 -16.27
CA LEU A 187 -0.09 -2.08 -15.33
C LEU A 187 -0.64 -3.06 -14.30
N THR A 188 -1.75 -2.68 -13.66
CA THR A 188 -2.38 -3.49 -12.60
C THR A 188 -2.76 -4.86 -13.13
N HIS A 189 -3.42 -4.92 -14.28
CA HIS A 189 -3.80 -6.16 -14.96
C HIS A 189 -2.57 -7.03 -15.29
N ALA A 190 -1.55 -6.45 -15.89
CA ALA A 190 -0.35 -7.19 -16.29
C ALA A 190 0.37 -7.82 -15.08
N VAL A 191 0.42 -7.13 -13.94
CA VAL A 191 1.04 -7.67 -12.73
C VAL A 191 0.11 -8.68 -12.06
N SER A 192 -1.19 -8.37 -11.92
CA SER A 192 -2.16 -9.28 -11.27
C SER A 192 -2.26 -10.63 -11.97
N ASP A 193 -2.20 -10.65 -13.29
CA ASP A 193 -2.27 -11.90 -14.07
C ASP A 193 -0.92 -12.66 -14.08
N ALA A 194 0.17 -12.01 -13.70
CA ALA A 194 1.51 -12.59 -13.70
C ALA A 194 1.92 -13.24 -12.38
N VAL A 195 1.21 -12.94 -11.28
CA VAL A 195 1.51 -13.45 -9.94
C VAL A 195 0.29 -14.15 -9.34
N GLU A 196 0.53 -15.04 -8.37
CA GLU A 196 -0.54 -15.77 -7.64
C GLU A 196 -0.84 -15.14 -6.28
N VAL A 197 0.02 -14.23 -5.80
CA VAL A 197 -0.20 -13.49 -4.56
C VAL A 197 -1.11 -12.30 -4.81
N PRO A 198 -1.89 -11.86 -3.80
CA PRO A 198 -2.75 -10.70 -3.95
C PRO A 198 -2.01 -9.44 -4.39
N VAL A 199 -2.64 -8.66 -5.27
CA VAL A 199 -2.14 -7.37 -5.74
C VAL A 199 -3.05 -6.24 -5.25
N ILE A 200 -2.45 -5.24 -4.63
CA ILE A 200 -3.10 -4.01 -4.19
C ILE A 200 -2.82 -2.93 -5.23
N ALA A 201 -3.85 -2.42 -5.89
CA ALA A 201 -3.73 -1.30 -6.82
C ALA A 201 -3.61 0.02 -6.06
N SER A 202 -2.63 0.84 -6.43
CA SER A 202 -2.34 2.15 -5.81
C SER A 202 -2.01 3.22 -6.86
N GLY A 203 -2.40 4.46 -6.55
CA GLY A 203 -2.12 5.65 -7.36
C GLY A 203 -3.23 5.99 -8.36
N GLY A 204 -3.78 7.21 -8.25
CA GLY A 204 -4.69 7.79 -9.22
C GLY A 204 -6.18 7.80 -8.87
N VAL A 205 -6.60 7.28 -7.73
CA VAL A 205 -8.03 7.27 -7.35
C VAL A 205 -8.58 8.68 -7.20
N GLY A 206 -9.65 8.98 -7.93
CA GLY A 206 -10.32 10.28 -7.89
C GLY A 206 -11.82 10.20 -7.64
N ASN A 207 -12.44 9.02 -7.84
CA ASN A 207 -13.86 8.78 -7.60
C ASN A 207 -14.12 7.28 -7.34
N LEU A 208 -15.39 6.91 -7.09
CA LEU A 208 -15.77 5.55 -6.76
C LEU A 208 -15.71 4.58 -7.96
N ASP A 209 -15.94 5.06 -9.19
CA ASP A 209 -15.80 4.23 -10.39
C ASP A 209 -14.38 3.66 -10.55
N HIS A 210 -13.38 4.45 -10.20
CA HIS A 210 -11.99 4.01 -10.25
C HIS A 210 -11.72 2.80 -9.35
N LEU A 211 -12.40 2.71 -8.19
CA LEU A 211 -12.27 1.55 -7.29
C LEU A 211 -12.85 0.28 -7.94
N VAL A 212 -14.01 0.40 -8.59
CA VAL A 212 -14.62 -0.70 -9.35
C VAL A 212 -13.70 -1.14 -10.49
N GLN A 213 -13.21 -0.20 -11.31
CA GLN A 213 -12.31 -0.50 -12.43
C GLN A 213 -11.01 -1.18 -11.99
N GLY A 214 -10.43 -0.76 -10.86
CA GLY A 214 -9.21 -1.35 -10.32
C GLY A 214 -9.33 -2.86 -10.07
N VAL A 215 -10.50 -3.32 -9.60
CA VAL A 215 -10.73 -4.74 -9.29
C VAL A 215 -11.38 -5.53 -10.44
N THR A 216 -12.10 -4.88 -11.34
CA THR A 216 -12.76 -5.55 -12.47
C THR A 216 -11.90 -5.59 -13.70
N GLU A 217 -11.35 -4.45 -14.12
CA GLU A 217 -10.50 -4.31 -15.31
C GLU A 217 -9.01 -4.48 -14.98
N GLY A 218 -8.58 -3.99 -13.82
CA GLY A 218 -7.21 -4.14 -13.33
C GLY A 218 -6.92 -5.49 -12.69
N HIS A 219 -7.94 -6.31 -12.40
CA HIS A 219 -7.84 -7.60 -11.70
C HIS A 219 -7.21 -7.53 -10.30
N ALA A 220 -7.13 -6.36 -9.69
CA ALA A 220 -6.59 -6.22 -8.34
C ALA A 220 -7.45 -6.96 -7.29
N ASP A 221 -6.81 -7.42 -6.22
CA ASP A 221 -7.46 -8.04 -5.07
C ASP A 221 -7.84 -7.03 -4.00
N ALA A 222 -7.17 -5.88 -4.03
CA ALA A 222 -7.46 -4.76 -3.17
C ALA A 222 -7.18 -3.42 -3.88
N VAL A 223 -7.81 -2.36 -3.38
CA VAL A 223 -7.60 -0.99 -3.83
C VAL A 223 -7.14 -0.13 -2.66
N LEU A 224 -6.06 0.60 -2.85
CA LEU A 224 -5.51 1.53 -1.88
C LEU A 224 -5.82 2.95 -2.32
N ALA A 225 -6.40 3.75 -1.41
CA ALA A 225 -6.74 5.13 -1.66
C ALA A 225 -6.47 6.02 -0.44
N ALA A 226 -6.15 7.27 -0.69
CA ALA A 226 -5.86 8.25 0.34
C ALA A 226 -6.74 9.49 0.22
N SER A 227 -6.58 10.28 -0.83
CA SER A 227 -7.15 11.63 -0.95
C SER A 227 -8.67 11.67 -0.85
N ILE A 228 -9.38 10.75 -1.52
CA ILE A 228 -10.84 10.71 -1.53
C ILE A 228 -11.44 10.46 -0.13
N PHE A 229 -10.69 9.75 0.73
CA PHE A 229 -11.08 9.47 2.11
C PHE A 229 -10.60 10.55 3.08
N HIS A 230 -9.35 11.03 2.95
CA HIS A 230 -8.79 12.06 3.84
C HIS A 230 -9.54 13.39 3.75
N TYR A 231 -9.95 13.79 2.55
CA TYR A 231 -10.70 15.03 2.36
C TYR A 231 -12.20 14.88 2.59
N GLY A 232 -12.66 13.67 2.97
CA GLY A 232 -14.06 13.41 3.29
C GLY A 232 -14.98 13.50 2.07
N GLU A 233 -14.45 13.35 0.85
CA GLU A 233 -15.28 13.31 -0.37
C GLU A 233 -16.18 12.08 -0.36
N TYR A 234 -15.66 10.96 0.13
CA TYR A 234 -16.38 9.71 0.34
C TYR A 234 -15.96 9.06 1.66
N THR A 235 -16.86 8.31 2.28
CA THR A 235 -16.53 7.39 3.36
C THR A 235 -16.15 6.02 2.78
N VAL A 236 -15.42 5.21 3.56
CA VAL A 236 -15.12 3.83 3.15
C VAL A 236 -16.39 3.01 2.98
N ARG A 237 -17.39 3.22 3.84
CA ARG A 237 -18.70 2.57 3.72
C ARG A 237 -19.40 2.90 2.40
N GLN A 238 -19.45 4.17 2.01
CA GLN A 238 -20.01 4.59 0.72
C GLN A 238 -19.28 3.93 -0.45
N ALA A 239 -17.94 3.81 -0.37
CA ALA A 239 -17.15 3.16 -1.39
C ALA A 239 -17.51 1.67 -1.50
N LYS A 240 -17.64 0.95 -0.38
CA LYS A 240 -18.06 -0.45 -0.37
C LYS A 240 -19.47 -0.65 -0.91
N GLU A 241 -20.42 0.16 -0.48
CA GLU A 241 -21.80 0.11 -0.97
C GLU A 241 -21.86 0.33 -2.48
N TYR A 242 -21.08 1.30 -2.99
CA TYR A 242 -20.96 1.57 -4.41
C TYR A 242 -20.38 0.38 -5.18
N MET A 243 -19.28 -0.20 -4.70
CA MET A 243 -18.66 -1.37 -5.31
C MET A 243 -19.63 -2.57 -5.33
N ALA A 244 -20.35 -2.81 -4.23
CA ALA A 244 -21.37 -3.86 -4.15
C ALA A 244 -22.50 -3.67 -5.17
N GLN A 245 -22.99 -2.44 -5.35
CA GLN A 245 -24.01 -2.11 -6.35
C GLN A 245 -23.53 -2.37 -7.79
N HIS A 246 -22.22 -2.33 -8.03
CA HIS A 246 -21.60 -2.63 -9.32
C HIS A 246 -21.11 -4.08 -9.44
N GLY A 247 -21.62 -4.98 -8.59
CA GLY A 247 -21.37 -6.42 -8.69
C GLY A 247 -20.01 -6.88 -8.14
N VAL A 248 -19.28 -6.01 -7.44
CA VAL A 248 -18.02 -6.38 -6.76
C VAL A 248 -18.34 -6.96 -5.39
N GLU A 249 -17.82 -8.15 -5.11
CA GLU A 249 -17.94 -8.78 -3.79
C GLU A 249 -17.07 -8.05 -2.76
N VAL A 250 -17.66 -7.45 -1.75
CA VAL A 250 -17.01 -6.73 -0.64
C VAL A 250 -17.66 -7.10 0.70
N ARG A 251 -16.95 -6.89 1.80
CA ARG A 251 -17.50 -7.02 3.16
C ARG A 251 -18.15 -5.68 3.57
N LEU A 252 -19.44 -5.66 3.81
CA LEU A 252 -20.21 -4.49 4.27
C LEU A 252 -20.25 -4.38 5.79
#